data_d6f1f132c290bc6273e900cfeccf764a
#
_entry.id   d6f1f132c290bc6273e900cfeccf764a
#
_cell.length_a   1.000
_cell.length_b   1.000
_cell.length_c   1.000
_cell.angle_alpha   90.00
_cell.angle_beta   90.00
_cell.angle_gamma   90.00
#
_symmetry.space_group_name_H-M   'P 1'
#
loop_
_entity.id
_entity.type
_entity.pdbx_description
1 polymer ?
#
loop_
_entity_poly.entity_id
_entity_poly.type
_entity_poly.pdbx_seq_one_letter_code
_entity_poly.pdbx_strand_id
1 'polypeptide(L)'
;MTGAEAAGNSEPIRFPSAEWCVSFKDALNANANYKVAGREWTHGPVAMVVTAEPAIGLMQDAAMWLDVHQGQCNGCRLVSREEAEKAPFVIVATYARWKSVIRKELDPTKAMMQNRLRLIKGHMPTMVKFVASNKELVESTCRVPTKFLDE
;
A
#
# COMPACT_ATOMS: atom_id res chain seq x y z
N MET A 1 18.66 19.25 -16.18
CA MET A 1 18.50 18.38 -16.18
C MET A 1 17.81 17.63 -16.18
N THR A 2 17.20 17.81 -16.31
CA THR A 2 16.64 17.06 -16.19
C THR A 2 16.75 15.64 -16.31
N GLY A 3 17.30 14.94 -17.08
CA GLY A 3 17.56 13.53 -17.12
C GLY A 3 18.25 13.01 -15.89
N ALA A 4 19.05 13.83 -15.31
CA ALA A 4 19.74 13.49 -14.08
C ALA A 4 18.77 13.21 -12.95
N GLU A 5 17.69 13.95 -12.88
CA GLU A 5 16.69 13.69 -11.85
C GLU A 5 16.06 12.32 -12.07
N ALA A 6 15.80 11.97 -13.31
CA ALA A 6 15.23 10.67 -13.60
C ALA A 6 16.15 9.55 -13.09
N ALA A 7 17.45 9.70 -13.26
CA ALA A 7 18.40 8.72 -12.78
C ALA A 7 18.38 8.61 -11.26
N GLY A 8 18.32 9.76 -10.58
CA GLY A 8 18.21 9.76 -9.12
C GLY A 8 16.92 9.11 -8.65
N ASN A 9 15.83 9.33 -9.41
CA ASN A 9 14.54 8.80 -9.05
C ASN A 9 14.42 7.30 -9.25
N SER A 10 15.38 6.70 -9.96
CA SER A 10 15.32 5.26 -10.20
C SER A 10 15.99 4.44 -9.10
N GLU A 11 16.59 5.07 -8.10
CA GLU A 11 17.19 4.33 -7.01
C GLU A 11 16.13 3.68 -6.16
N PRO A 12 16.34 2.40 -5.80
CA PRO A 12 15.34 1.70 -4.99
C PRO A 12 15.19 2.33 -3.60
N ILE A 13 13.97 2.37 -3.15
CA ILE A 13 13.59 2.94 -1.86
C ILE A 13 13.19 1.80 -0.94
N ARG A 14 13.71 1.82 0.28
CA ARG A 14 13.40 0.76 1.24
C ARG A 14 11.91 0.71 1.55
N PHE A 15 11.35 -0.48 1.52
CA PHE A 15 9.97 -0.72 1.91
C PHE A 15 9.96 -1.56 3.19
N PRO A 16 9.24 -1.17 4.24
CA PRO A 16 8.48 0.07 4.38
C PRO A 16 9.38 1.22 4.88
N SER A 17 9.05 2.44 4.46
CA SER A 17 9.75 3.64 4.93
C SER A 17 8.89 4.87 4.66
N ALA A 18 9.23 5.98 5.32
CA ALA A 18 8.54 7.24 5.08
C ALA A 18 8.75 7.70 3.63
N GLU A 19 9.95 7.50 3.09
CA GLU A 19 10.24 7.85 1.70
C GLU A 19 9.42 7.04 0.73
N TRP A 20 9.23 5.75 1.03
CA TRP A 20 8.42 4.89 0.19
C TRP A 20 6.96 5.37 0.17
N CYS A 21 6.45 5.80 1.32
CA CYS A 21 5.09 6.34 1.41
C CYS A 21 4.91 7.57 0.53
N VAL A 22 5.90 8.48 0.51
CA VAL A 22 5.82 9.68 -0.31
C VAL A 22 5.82 9.31 -1.80
N SER A 23 6.70 8.41 -2.20
CA SER A 23 6.77 7.97 -3.59
C SER A 23 5.49 7.25 -4.03
N PHE A 24 4.93 6.44 -3.15
CA PHE A 24 3.68 5.75 -3.43
C PHE A 24 2.53 6.74 -3.61
N LYS A 25 2.44 7.72 -2.73
CA LYS A 25 1.43 8.78 -2.86
C LYS A 25 1.55 9.48 -4.20
N ASP A 26 2.77 9.84 -4.59
CA ASP A 26 2.99 10.54 -5.86
C ASP A 26 2.61 9.65 -7.05
N ALA A 27 2.99 8.37 -7.00
CA ALA A 27 2.65 7.44 -8.07
C ALA A 27 1.14 7.25 -8.18
N LEU A 28 0.46 7.18 -7.04
CA LEU A 28 -0.98 7.00 -7.00
C LEU A 28 -1.70 8.21 -7.59
N ASN A 29 -1.26 9.41 -7.22
CA ASN A 29 -1.86 10.64 -7.73
C ASN A 29 -1.54 10.88 -9.21
N ALA A 30 -0.49 10.25 -9.73
CA ALA A 30 -0.15 10.31 -11.15
C ALA A 30 -0.86 9.22 -11.96
N ASN A 31 -1.57 8.30 -11.30
CA ASN A 31 -2.22 7.18 -11.97
C ASN A 31 -3.64 7.55 -12.38
N ALA A 32 -3.82 7.86 -13.67
CA ALA A 32 -5.13 8.26 -14.19
C ALA A 32 -6.17 7.16 -14.03
N ASN A 33 -5.77 5.90 -14.12
CA ASN A 33 -6.69 4.77 -13.94
C ASN A 33 -7.18 4.68 -12.51
N TYR A 34 -6.34 5.01 -11.54
CA TYR A 34 -6.77 5.02 -10.15
C TYR A 34 -7.81 6.12 -9.91
N LYS A 35 -7.63 7.28 -10.53
CA LYS A 35 -8.60 8.37 -10.38
C LYS A 35 -10.00 7.93 -10.79
N VAL A 36 -10.08 7.13 -11.85
CA VAL A 36 -11.36 6.62 -12.33
C VAL A 36 -11.87 5.50 -11.43
N ALA A 37 -11.01 4.51 -11.14
CA ALA A 37 -11.42 3.33 -10.38
C ALA A 37 -11.77 3.68 -8.94
N GLY A 38 -11.11 4.65 -8.34
CA GLY A 38 -11.33 5.05 -6.96
C GLY A 38 -12.31 6.20 -6.78
N ARG A 39 -12.92 6.67 -7.87
CA ARG A 39 -13.74 7.89 -7.83
C ARG A 39 -14.85 7.84 -6.78
N GLU A 40 -15.43 6.67 -6.56
CA GLU A 40 -16.54 6.54 -5.64
C GLU A 40 -16.12 6.11 -4.24
N TRP A 41 -14.83 6.01 -3.99
CA TRP A 41 -14.36 5.65 -2.65
C TRP A 41 -14.50 6.83 -1.70
N THR A 42 -15.45 6.69 -0.76
CA THR A 42 -15.71 7.69 0.28
C THR A 42 -15.74 7.04 1.66
N HIS A 43 -15.07 5.87 1.78
CA HIS A 43 -15.15 5.06 3.00
C HIS A 43 -14.02 5.35 3.99
N GLY A 44 -13.15 6.31 3.67
CA GLY A 44 -12.11 6.75 4.60
C GLY A 44 -10.77 6.07 4.37
N PRO A 45 -9.82 6.35 5.28
CA PRO A 45 -8.46 5.81 5.16
C PRO A 45 -8.38 4.29 5.26
N VAL A 46 -7.34 3.75 4.66
CA VAL A 46 -7.02 2.32 4.74
C VAL A 46 -5.64 2.21 5.38
N ALA A 47 -5.54 1.41 6.42
CA ALA A 47 -4.25 1.14 7.04
C ALA A 47 -3.78 -0.25 6.62
N MET A 48 -2.50 -0.33 6.27
CA MET A 48 -1.86 -1.58 5.88
C MET A 48 -0.78 -1.90 6.89
N VAL A 49 -0.88 -3.07 7.51
CA VAL A 49 0.04 -3.47 8.59
C VAL A 49 0.89 -4.63 8.12
N VAL A 50 2.20 -4.45 8.23
CA VAL A 50 3.19 -5.50 7.98
C VAL A 50 3.62 -6.03 9.34
N THR A 51 3.39 -7.32 9.61
CA THR A 51 3.74 -7.88 10.90
C THR A 51 5.25 -7.99 11.07
N ALA A 52 5.72 -7.83 12.30
CA ALA A 52 7.14 -7.89 12.62
C ALA A 52 7.76 -9.20 12.14
N GLU A 53 9.00 -9.08 11.69
CA GLU A 53 9.78 -10.26 11.27
C GLU A 53 11.24 -9.97 11.57
N PRO A 54 11.68 -10.21 12.81
CA PRO A 54 13.06 -9.87 13.21
C PRO A 54 14.14 -10.50 12.33
N ALA A 55 13.85 -11.66 11.74
CA ALA A 55 14.82 -12.34 10.89
C ALA A 55 15.27 -11.50 9.70
N ILE A 56 14.43 -10.57 9.23
CA ILE A 56 14.79 -9.68 8.13
C ILE A 56 15.03 -8.24 8.60
N GLY A 57 15.11 -8.03 9.90
CA GLY A 57 15.37 -6.72 10.46
C GLY A 57 14.14 -5.88 10.77
N LEU A 58 12.96 -6.42 10.59
CA LEU A 58 11.71 -5.73 10.92
C LEU A 58 11.34 -6.09 12.36
N MET A 59 11.79 -5.28 13.28
CA MET A 59 11.71 -5.61 14.72
C MET A 59 10.33 -5.41 15.31
N GLN A 60 9.51 -4.58 14.69
CA GLN A 60 8.16 -4.29 15.16
C GLN A 60 7.22 -4.27 13.97
N ASP A 61 5.92 -4.39 14.23
CA ASP A 61 4.93 -4.20 13.17
C ASP A 61 5.12 -2.82 12.55
N ALA A 62 5.07 -2.75 11.23
CA ALA A 62 5.14 -1.49 10.50
C ALA A 62 3.77 -1.26 9.87
N ALA A 63 3.31 -0.02 9.91
CA ALA A 63 1.99 0.28 9.37
C ALA A 63 2.04 1.54 8.52
N MET A 64 1.22 1.55 7.46
CA MET A 64 1.07 2.70 6.59
C MET A 64 -0.39 3.12 6.62
N TRP A 65 -0.59 4.41 6.81
CA TRP A 65 -1.91 5.03 6.81
C TRP A 65 -2.11 5.69 5.46
N LEU A 66 -3.06 5.18 4.69
CA LEU A 66 -3.31 5.65 3.34
C LEU A 66 -4.61 6.44 3.31
N ASP A 67 -4.50 7.75 3.18
CA ASP A 67 -5.66 8.65 3.18
C ASP A 67 -6.14 8.87 1.75
N VAL A 68 -7.02 8.01 1.29
CA VAL A 68 -7.57 8.07 -0.06
C VAL A 68 -9.03 8.51 -0.03
N HIS A 69 -9.39 9.33 -1.02
CA HIS A 69 -10.74 9.86 -1.15
C HIS A 69 -11.02 10.18 -2.62
N GLN A 70 -12.04 9.55 -3.15
CA GLN A 70 -12.55 9.82 -4.50
C GLN A 70 -11.47 9.81 -5.59
N GLY A 71 -10.58 8.81 -5.53
CA GLY A 71 -9.56 8.62 -6.55
C GLY A 71 -8.32 9.48 -6.35
N GLN A 72 -8.16 10.08 -5.18
CA GLN A 72 -7.01 10.92 -4.85
C GLN A 72 -6.41 10.47 -3.53
N CYS A 73 -5.09 10.54 -3.45
CA CYS A 73 -4.38 10.24 -2.21
C CYS A 73 -3.96 11.55 -1.57
N ASN A 74 -4.55 11.85 -0.40
CA ASN A 74 -4.24 13.06 0.34
C ASN A 74 -3.03 12.89 1.24
N GLY A 75 -2.62 11.67 1.51
CA GLY A 75 -1.45 11.39 2.32
C GLY A 75 -1.19 9.91 2.45
N CYS A 76 0.09 9.58 2.64
CA CYS A 76 0.50 8.23 2.98
C CYS A 76 1.65 8.39 3.96
N ARG A 77 1.54 7.80 5.16
CA ARG A 77 2.55 7.98 6.19
C ARG A 77 2.69 6.73 7.03
N LEU A 78 3.88 6.57 7.61
CA LEU A 78 4.10 5.51 8.58
C LEU A 78 3.43 5.88 9.89
N VAL A 79 2.78 4.91 10.51
CA VAL A 79 2.14 5.08 11.81
C VAL A 79 2.45 3.85 12.66
N SER A 80 2.16 3.93 13.96
CA SER A 80 2.27 2.76 14.82
C SER A 80 1.11 1.79 14.52
N ARG A 81 1.26 0.55 14.94
CA ARG A 81 0.17 -0.44 14.84
C ARG A 81 -1.07 0.07 15.54
N GLU A 82 -0.89 0.70 16.70
CA GLU A 82 -2.01 1.23 17.48
C GLU A 82 -2.74 2.33 16.72
N GLU A 83 -2.00 3.22 16.08
CA GLU A 83 -2.60 4.28 15.28
C GLU A 83 -3.33 3.69 14.07
N ALA A 84 -2.71 2.69 13.42
CA ALA A 84 -3.29 2.05 12.24
C ALA A 84 -4.66 1.46 12.53
N GLU A 85 -4.84 0.90 13.74
CA GLU A 85 -6.10 0.25 14.08
C GLU A 85 -7.25 1.22 14.26
N LYS A 86 -6.98 2.52 14.24
CA LYS A 86 -8.03 3.53 14.28
C LYS A 86 -8.65 3.79 12.90
N ALA A 87 -8.03 3.30 11.84
CA ALA A 87 -8.58 3.46 10.50
C ALA A 87 -9.84 2.63 10.32
N PRO A 88 -10.79 3.08 9.47
CA PRO A 88 -12.00 2.29 9.22
C PRO A 88 -11.74 0.98 8.48
N PHE A 89 -10.61 0.86 7.76
CA PHE A 89 -10.20 -0.37 7.10
C PHE A 89 -8.77 -0.67 7.50
N VAL A 90 -8.54 -1.89 8.00
CA VAL A 90 -7.20 -2.31 8.43
C VAL A 90 -6.90 -3.69 7.87
N ILE A 91 -5.83 -3.78 7.10
CA ILE A 91 -5.40 -5.03 6.45
C ILE A 91 -4.05 -5.42 7.03
N VAL A 92 -3.94 -6.65 7.53
CA VAL A 92 -2.73 -7.15 8.17
C VAL A 92 -2.19 -8.35 7.39
N ALA A 93 -0.89 -8.37 7.14
CA ALA A 93 -0.25 -9.51 6.49
C ALA A 93 1.24 -9.56 6.81
N THR A 94 1.86 -10.68 6.49
CA THR A 94 3.30 -10.85 6.64
C THR A 94 4.05 -10.04 5.59
N TYR A 95 5.33 -9.81 5.83
CA TYR A 95 6.19 -9.11 4.87
C TYR A 95 6.20 -9.82 3.51
N ALA A 96 6.31 -11.14 3.53
CA ALA A 96 6.36 -11.91 2.30
C ALA A 96 5.10 -11.71 1.46
N ARG A 97 3.95 -11.63 2.09
CA ARG A 97 2.70 -11.44 1.36
C ARG A 97 2.58 -10.03 0.80
N TRP A 98 2.96 -9.01 1.56
CA TRP A 98 2.98 -7.65 1.02
C TRP A 98 3.95 -7.53 -0.14
N LYS A 99 5.12 -8.17 -0.03
CA LYS A 99 6.09 -8.19 -1.11
C LYS A 99 5.50 -8.84 -2.37
N SER A 100 4.78 -9.94 -2.21
CA SER A 100 4.11 -10.60 -3.33
C SER A 100 3.05 -9.72 -3.97
N VAL A 101 2.34 -8.93 -3.17
CA VAL A 101 1.35 -7.98 -3.70
C VAL A 101 2.05 -6.92 -4.53
N ILE A 102 3.13 -6.32 -4.00
CA ILE A 102 3.88 -5.28 -4.70
C ILE A 102 4.46 -5.82 -6.01
N ARG A 103 4.86 -7.08 -6.04
CA ARG A 103 5.41 -7.72 -7.23
C ARG A 103 4.33 -8.25 -8.17
N LYS A 104 3.07 -8.03 -7.86
CA LYS A 104 1.92 -8.49 -8.67
C LYS A 104 1.84 -10.02 -8.74
N GLU A 105 2.37 -10.70 -7.75
CA GLU A 105 2.27 -12.15 -7.64
C GLU A 105 1.06 -12.59 -6.85
N LEU A 106 0.43 -11.65 -6.14
CA LEU A 106 -0.71 -11.93 -5.28
C LEU A 106 -1.75 -10.84 -5.48
N ASP A 107 -2.93 -11.21 -5.97
CA ASP A 107 -4.03 -10.26 -6.16
C ASP A 107 -4.59 -9.87 -4.78
N PRO A 108 -4.62 -8.57 -4.45
CA PRO A 108 -5.01 -8.15 -3.09
C PRO A 108 -6.45 -8.51 -2.74
N THR A 109 -7.38 -8.39 -3.67
CA THR A 109 -8.78 -8.68 -3.37
C THR A 109 -8.99 -10.17 -3.14
N LYS A 110 -8.43 -11.02 -4.01
CA LYS A 110 -8.50 -12.46 -3.81
C LYS A 110 -7.80 -12.88 -2.54
N ALA A 111 -6.66 -12.25 -2.25
CA ALA A 111 -5.90 -12.57 -1.04
C ALA A 111 -6.70 -12.26 0.22
N MET A 112 -7.46 -11.16 0.22
CA MET A 112 -8.35 -10.84 1.33
C MET A 112 -9.46 -11.86 1.46
N MET A 113 -10.06 -12.26 0.34
CA MET A 113 -11.13 -13.27 0.35
C MET A 113 -10.62 -14.62 0.84
N GLN A 114 -9.35 -14.94 0.59
CA GLN A 114 -8.72 -16.18 1.01
C GLN A 114 -8.03 -16.05 2.37
N ASN A 115 -8.16 -14.91 3.02
CA ASN A 115 -7.56 -14.62 4.31
C ASN A 115 -6.02 -14.66 4.31
N ARG A 116 -5.41 -14.46 3.17
CA ARG A 116 -3.95 -14.31 3.06
C ARG A 116 -3.52 -12.89 3.42
N LEU A 117 -4.34 -11.91 3.04
CA LEU A 117 -4.32 -10.57 3.61
C LEU A 117 -5.53 -10.51 4.50
N ARG A 118 -5.33 -10.23 5.79
CA ARG A 118 -6.44 -10.28 6.74
C ARG A 118 -7.06 -8.91 6.93
N LEU A 119 -8.30 -8.76 6.51
CA LEU A 119 -9.08 -7.55 6.77
C LEU A 119 -9.62 -7.67 8.19
N ILE A 120 -8.88 -7.11 9.16
CA ILE A 120 -9.26 -7.23 10.58
C ILE A 120 -10.27 -6.17 10.97
N LYS A 121 -10.46 -5.14 10.14
CA LYS A 121 -11.44 -4.09 10.37
C LYS A 121 -11.89 -3.60 9.00
N GLY A 122 -13.20 -3.39 8.85
CA GLY A 122 -13.77 -2.95 7.60
C GLY A 122 -14.79 -3.95 7.07
N HIS A 123 -15.33 -3.66 5.89
CA HIS A 123 -16.44 -4.40 5.31
C HIS A 123 -15.97 -5.10 4.03
N MET A 124 -15.90 -6.43 4.08
CA MET A 124 -15.36 -7.21 2.95
C MET A 124 -16.13 -6.96 1.64
N PRO A 125 -17.46 -6.92 1.62
CA PRO A 125 -18.16 -6.63 0.37
C PRO A 125 -17.77 -5.30 -0.26
N THR A 126 -17.45 -4.28 0.55
CA THR A 126 -16.95 -3.01 0.04
C THR A 126 -15.61 -3.22 -0.66
N MET A 127 -14.71 -3.99 -0.05
CA MET A 127 -13.41 -4.24 -0.67
C MET A 127 -13.56 -4.98 -1.99
N VAL A 128 -14.49 -5.92 -2.07
CA VAL A 128 -14.75 -6.66 -3.32
C VAL A 128 -15.34 -5.73 -4.36
N LYS A 129 -16.24 -4.83 -3.97
CA LYS A 129 -16.83 -3.87 -4.89
C LYS A 129 -15.78 -2.99 -5.54
N PHE A 130 -14.73 -2.64 -4.79
CA PHE A 130 -13.66 -1.77 -5.27
C PHE A 130 -12.46 -2.56 -5.81
N VAL A 131 -12.69 -3.75 -6.38
CA VAL A 131 -11.62 -4.58 -6.90
C VAL A 131 -10.76 -3.84 -7.94
N ALA A 132 -11.35 -3.02 -8.78
CA ALA A 132 -10.61 -2.26 -9.78
C ALA A 132 -9.70 -1.22 -9.12
N SER A 133 -10.20 -0.56 -8.08
CA SER A 133 -9.42 0.40 -7.30
C SER A 133 -8.24 -0.29 -6.61
N ASN A 134 -8.49 -1.45 -5.99
CA ASN A 134 -7.43 -2.21 -5.33
C ASN A 134 -6.33 -2.60 -6.31
N LYS A 135 -6.72 -2.96 -7.53
CA LYS A 135 -5.76 -3.33 -8.57
C LYS A 135 -4.89 -2.14 -8.96
N GLU A 136 -5.48 -0.95 -9.04
CA GLU A 136 -4.70 0.24 -9.39
C GLU A 136 -3.80 0.71 -8.25
N LEU A 137 -4.19 0.44 -7.01
CA LEU A 137 -3.29 0.67 -5.89
C LEU A 137 -2.01 -0.16 -6.07
N VAL A 138 -2.15 -1.43 -6.43
CA VAL A 138 -1.00 -2.30 -6.67
C VAL A 138 -0.19 -1.82 -7.87
N GLU A 139 -0.85 -1.43 -8.97
CA GLU A 139 -0.14 -0.87 -10.13
C GLU A 139 0.72 0.32 -9.73
N SER A 140 0.20 1.16 -8.84
CA SER A 140 0.94 2.32 -8.36
C SER A 140 2.16 1.91 -7.53
N THR A 141 2.05 0.84 -6.72
CA THR A 141 3.23 0.36 -5.98
C THR A 141 4.33 -0.09 -6.92
N CYS A 142 3.95 -0.66 -8.07
CA CYS A 142 4.93 -1.15 -9.05
C CYS A 142 5.71 -0.03 -9.70
N ARG A 143 5.21 1.21 -9.62
CA ARG A 143 5.91 2.37 -10.16
C ARG A 143 6.92 2.95 -9.19
N VAL A 144 6.95 2.46 -7.95
CA VAL A 144 7.94 2.88 -6.95
C VAL A 144 9.11 1.90 -7.00
N PRO A 145 10.33 2.38 -7.33
CA PRO A 145 11.50 1.51 -7.25
C PRO A 145 11.66 1.06 -5.80
N THR A 146 11.56 -0.23 -5.55
CA THR A 146 11.47 -0.73 -4.19
C THR A 146 12.62 -1.65 -3.85
N LYS A 147 13.25 -1.42 -2.70
CA LYS A 147 14.23 -2.33 -2.13
C LYS A 147 13.59 -3.04 -0.95
N PHE A 148 13.55 -4.38 -1.02
CA PHE A 148 12.97 -5.17 0.04
C PHE A 148 14.01 -5.52 1.09
N LEU A 149 13.56 -5.70 2.35
CA LEU A 149 14.44 -5.92 3.49
C LEU A 149 15.19 -7.26 3.39
N ASP A 150 14.60 -8.22 2.71
CA ASP A 150 15.16 -9.58 2.61
C ASP A 150 15.96 -9.80 1.33
N GLU A 151 16.35 -8.71 0.67
CA GLU A 151 17.13 -8.78 -0.56
C GLU A 151 18.40 -7.97 -0.49
#